data_28050d2ee9718b357a52936cdfe494b2
#
_entry.id   28050d2ee9718b357a52936cdfe494b2
#
_cell.length_a   1.000
_cell.length_b   1.000
_cell.length_c   1.000
_cell.angle_alpha   90.00
_cell.angle_beta   90.00
_cell.angle_gamma   90.00
#
_symmetry.space_group_name_H-M   'P 1'
#
loop_
_entity.id
_entity.type
_entity.pdbx_description
1 polymer ?
#
loop_
_entity_poly.entity_id
_entity_poly.type
_entity_poly.pdbx_seq_one_letter_code
_entity_poly.pdbx_strand_id
1 'polypeptide(L)'
;MLFRSLAVASAKRQPLLPDVPTMQESGVPDFEVNSWYGVCAPAATPVALLDKLNADVHAAMRIPDVERRLGELGMPPEPTTRDEFDKFMRAEIARWAQVIKDARIPKQ
;
A
#
# COMPACT_ATOMS: atom_id res chain seq x y z
N MET A 1 27.15 -11.22 4.11
CA MET A 1 25.78 -10.91 3.67
C MET A 1 25.58 -11.49 2.28
N LEU A 2 24.58 -12.36 2.11
CA LEU A 2 24.35 -13.06 0.84
C LEU A 2 23.60 -12.21 -0.20
N PHE A 3 22.98 -11.11 0.23
CA PHE A 3 22.17 -10.25 -0.62
C PHE A 3 22.52 -8.77 -0.41
N ARG A 4 22.42 -7.99 -1.48
CA ARG A 4 22.52 -6.54 -1.47
C ARG A 4 21.26 -5.94 -2.09
N SER A 5 20.59 -5.05 -1.36
CA SER A 5 19.48 -4.28 -1.91
C SER A 5 20.02 -3.27 -2.93
N LEU A 6 19.46 -3.25 -4.13
CA LEU A 6 19.86 -2.34 -5.21
C LEU A 6 18.94 -1.13 -5.32
N ALA A 7 17.64 -1.34 -5.13
CA ALA A 7 16.62 -0.29 -5.14
C ALA A 7 15.37 -0.74 -4.40
N VAL A 8 14.55 0.22 -3.96
CA VAL A 8 13.20 -0.01 -3.43
C VAL A 8 12.16 0.37 -4.48
N ALA A 9 11.04 -0.35 -4.50
CA ALA A 9 9.99 -0.17 -5.50
C ALA A 9 8.97 0.94 -5.14
N SER A 10 9.10 1.56 -3.97
CA SER A 10 8.25 2.65 -3.51
C SER A 10 8.62 3.99 -4.16
N ALA A 11 7.69 4.94 -4.21
CA ALA A 11 7.91 6.28 -4.75
C ALA A 11 8.98 7.06 -3.98
N LYS A 12 9.16 6.76 -2.69
CA LYS A 12 10.15 7.39 -1.80
C LYS A 12 11.03 6.31 -1.16
N ARG A 13 12.25 6.71 -0.78
CA ARG A 13 13.14 5.82 -0.01
C ARG A 13 12.49 5.38 1.29
N GLN A 14 12.77 4.15 1.69
CA GLN A 14 12.23 3.58 2.92
C GLN A 14 13.05 4.03 4.14
N PRO A 15 12.41 4.47 5.24
CA PRO A 15 13.13 4.89 6.45
C PRO A 15 14.04 3.81 7.03
N LEU A 16 13.68 2.53 6.87
CA LEU A 16 14.50 1.40 7.32
C LEU A 16 15.72 1.14 6.41
N LEU A 17 15.74 1.71 5.21
CA LEU A 17 16.80 1.53 4.21
C LEU A 17 17.14 2.88 3.54
N PRO A 18 17.61 3.88 4.32
CA PRO A 18 17.77 5.24 3.83
C PRO A 18 18.82 5.39 2.72
N ASP A 19 19.80 4.48 2.67
CA ASP A 19 20.86 4.49 1.67
C ASP A 19 20.47 3.75 0.37
N VAL A 20 19.34 3.07 0.34
CA VAL A 20 18.87 2.35 -0.84
C VAL A 20 18.00 3.27 -1.69
N PRO A 21 18.40 3.55 -2.96
CA PRO A 21 17.62 4.43 -3.83
C PRO A 21 16.29 3.80 -4.25
N THR A 22 15.38 4.60 -4.77
CA THR A 22 14.18 4.10 -5.44
C THR A 22 14.49 3.58 -6.84
N MET A 23 13.58 2.80 -7.43
CA MET A 23 13.69 2.38 -8.83
C MET A 23 13.71 3.59 -9.77
N GLN A 24 12.94 4.64 -9.47
CA GLN A 24 12.94 5.88 -10.26
C GLN A 24 14.28 6.61 -10.19
N GLU A 25 14.89 6.73 -9.01
CA GLU A 25 16.25 7.30 -8.84
C GLU A 25 17.30 6.45 -9.54
N SER A 26 17.04 5.15 -9.73
CA SER A 26 17.94 4.19 -10.38
C SER A 26 17.74 4.11 -11.90
N GLY A 27 16.94 5.00 -12.48
CA GLY A 27 16.79 5.12 -13.95
C GLY A 27 15.61 4.34 -14.55
N VAL A 28 14.66 3.86 -13.72
CA VAL A 28 13.41 3.26 -14.18
C VAL A 28 12.25 4.22 -13.87
N PRO A 29 11.91 5.13 -14.81
CA PRO A 29 10.88 6.14 -14.58
C PRO A 29 9.51 5.49 -14.41
N ASP A 30 8.64 6.17 -13.65
CA ASP A 30 7.25 5.78 -13.40
C ASP A 30 7.08 4.38 -12.78
N PHE A 31 8.15 3.82 -12.21
CA PHE A 31 8.08 2.54 -11.54
C PHE A 31 7.72 2.74 -10.06
N GLU A 32 6.52 2.31 -9.72
CA GLU A 32 6.05 2.25 -8.33
C GLU A 32 5.22 0.99 -8.12
N VAL A 33 5.67 0.16 -7.19
CA VAL A 33 4.96 -1.03 -6.73
C VAL A 33 5.05 -1.09 -5.22
N ASN A 34 3.92 -0.94 -4.55
CA ASN A 34 3.82 -1.03 -3.11
C ASN A 34 2.88 -2.18 -2.71
N SER A 35 3.22 -2.88 -1.65
CA SER A 35 2.26 -3.73 -0.95
C SER A 35 1.37 -2.84 -0.09
N TRP A 36 0.08 -3.10 -0.12
CA TRP A 36 -0.90 -2.39 0.70
C TRP A 36 -1.87 -3.36 1.35
N TYR A 37 -2.47 -2.94 2.44
CA TYR A 37 -3.45 -3.71 3.19
C TYR A 37 -4.68 -2.86 3.42
N GLY A 38 -5.84 -3.48 3.35
CA GLY A 38 -7.11 -2.79 3.55
C GLY A 38 -8.08 -3.62 4.37
N VAL A 39 -8.99 -2.94 5.04
CA VAL A 39 -10.11 -3.56 5.77
C VAL A 39 -11.36 -3.38 4.92
N CYS A 40 -12.04 -4.47 4.62
CA CYS A 40 -13.27 -4.49 3.85
C CYS A 40 -14.44 -5.01 4.68
N ALA A 41 -15.64 -4.57 4.36
CA ALA A 41 -16.88 -5.05 4.94
C ALA A 41 -17.85 -5.51 3.84
N PRO A 42 -18.83 -6.36 4.13
CA PRO A 42 -19.85 -6.75 3.19
C PRO A 42 -20.57 -5.54 2.57
N ALA A 43 -20.93 -5.61 1.29
CA ALA A 43 -21.52 -4.50 0.55
C ALA A 43 -22.85 -3.98 1.17
N ALA A 44 -23.58 -4.83 1.88
CA ALA A 44 -24.84 -4.47 2.55
C ALA A 44 -24.64 -3.83 3.93
N THR A 45 -23.39 -3.58 4.37
CA THR A 45 -23.12 -2.95 5.67
C THR A 45 -23.64 -1.52 5.68
N PRO A 46 -24.43 -1.09 6.69
CA PRO A 46 -24.94 0.26 6.79
C PRO A 46 -23.81 1.30 6.79
N VAL A 47 -24.02 2.41 6.07
CA VAL A 47 -23.02 3.49 5.93
C VAL A 47 -22.54 4.02 7.28
N ALA A 48 -23.45 4.24 8.23
CA ALA A 48 -23.08 4.73 9.57
C ALA A 48 -22.13 3.77 10.31
N LEU A 49 -22.27 2.47 10.10
CA LEU A 49 -21.34 1.47 10.68
C LEU A 49 -19.99 1.50 9.97
N LEU A 50 -19.98 1.66 8.64
CA LEU A 50 -18.75 1.81 7.87
C LEU A 50 -17.96 3.05 8.29
N ASP A 51 -18.64 4.18 8.52
CA ASP A 51 -18.02 5.42 8.99
C ASP A 51 -17.42 5.23 10.39
N LYS A 52 -18.16 4.56 11.28
CA LYS A 52 -17.64 4.24 12.60
C LYS A 52 -16.41 3.34 12.53
N LEU A 53 -16.45 2.27 11.75
CA LEU A 53 -15.31 1.35 11.57
C LEU A 53 -14.08 2.07 11.00
N ASN A 54 -14.27 2.94 10.01
CA ASN A 54 -13.18 3.74 9.46
C ASN A 54 -12.55 4.64 10.53
N ALA A 55 -13.38 5.32 11.33
CA ALA A 55 -12.90 6.15 12.43
C ALA A 55 -12.16 5.34 13.51
N ASP A 56 -12.67 4.17 13.88
CA ASP A 56 -12.04 3.27 14.85
C ASP A 56 -10.68 2.75 14.35
N VAL A 57 -10.57 2.38 13.08
CA VAL A 57 -9.30 1.98 12.45
C VAL A 57 -8.30 3.13 12.45
N HIS A 58 -8.72 4.35 12.09
CA HIS A 58 -7.87 5.53 12.14
C HIS A 58 -7.37 5.81 13.57
N ALA A 59 -8.24 5.66 14.57
CA ALA A 59 -7.86 5.85 15.97
C ALA A 59 -6.85 4.78 16.42
N ALA A 60 -7.06 3.52 16.04
CA ALA A 60 -6.16 2.43 16.36
C ALA A 60 -4.77 2.63 15.74
N MET A 61 -4.69 3.08 14.49
CA MET A 61 -3.43 3.35 13.79
C MET A 61 -2.61 4.50 14.41
N ARG A 62 -3.25 5.38 15.18
CA ARG A 62 -2.59 6.49 15.91
C ARG A 62 -2.10 6.11 17.30
N ILE A 63 -2.37 4.90 17.76
CA ILE A 63 -1.82 4.40 19.03
C ILE A 63 -0.31 4.25 18.86
N PRO A 64 0.52 4.90 19.70
CA PRO A 64 1.97 4.94 19.48
C PRO A 64 2.64 3.57 19.35
N ASP A 65 2.17 2.58 20.12
CA ASP A 65 2.71 1.22 20.03
C ASP A 65 2.33 0.51 18.73
N VAL A 66 1.13 0.77 18.20
CA VAL A 66 0.68 0.25 16.90
C VAL A 66 1.47 0.89 15.76
N GLU A 67 1.59 2.21 15.77
CA GLU A 67 2.36 2.96 14.77
C GLU A 67 3.82 2.50 14.73
N ARG A 68 4.44 2.37 15.90
CA ARG A 68 5.82 1.87 16.03
C ARG A 68 5.97 0.46 15.45
N ARG A 69 5.09 -0.47 15.81
CA ARG A 69 5.14 -1.86 15.33
C ARG A 69 4.94 -1.97 13.83
N LEU A 70 4.01 -1.21 13.27
CA LEU A 70 3.81 -1.16 11.82
C LEU A 70 5.02 -0.57 11.11
N GLY A 71 5.62 0.48 11.65
CA GLY A 71 6.87 1.06 11.14
C GLY A 71 8.03 0.07 11.14
N GLU A 72 8.21 -0.70 12.23
CA GLU A 72 9.23 -1.75 12.33
C GLU A 72 9.05 -2.87 11.29
N LEU A 73 7.82 -3.12 10.86
CA LEU A 73 7.49 -4.06 9.77
C LEU A 73 7.64 -3.45 8.37
N GLY A 74 8.05 -2.18 8.26
CA GLY A 74 8.13 -1.47 6.98
C GLY A 74 6.76 -1.10 6.40
N MET A 75 5.72 -1.06 7.22
CA MET A 75 4.34 -0.73 6.85
C MET A 75 3.86 0.51 7.62
N PRO A 76 4.42 1.69 7.40
CA PRO A 76 3.93 2.89 8.06
C PRO A 76 2.43 3.08 7.80
N PRO A 77 1.62 3.40 8.83
CA PRO A 77 0.19 3.54 8.63
C PRO A 77 -0.13 4.75 7.73
N GLU A 78 -0.91 4.51 6.70
CA GLU A 78 -1.44 5.53 5.78
C GLU A 78 -2.98 5.45 5.77
N PRO A 79 -3.66 5.95 6.82
CA PRO A 79 -5.11 5.89 6.90
C PRO A 79 -5.75 6.75 5.82
N THR A 80 -6.75 6.20 5.15
CA THR A 80 -7.51 6.87 4.09
C THR A 80 -9.00 6.95 4.45
N THR A 81 -9.72 7.87 3.82
CA THR A 81 -11.18 7.82 3.81
C THR A 81 -11.66 6.62 2.97
N ARG A 82 -12.92 6.23 3.16
CA ARG A 82 -13.53 5.14 2.39
C ARG A 82 -13.51 5.44 0.88
N ASP A 83 -13.82 6.68 0.50
CA ASP A 83 -13.86 7.09 -0.91
C ASP A 83 -12.46 7.10 -1.55
N GLU A 84 -11.45 7.55 -0.83
CA GLU A 84 -10.06 7.51 -1.29
C GLU A 84 -9.60 6.07 -1.50
N PHE A 85 -9.93 5.17 -0.56
CA PHE A 85 -9.56 3.77 -0.66
C PHE A 85 -10.30 3.06 -1.81
N ASP A 86 -11.59 3.33 -2.02
CA ASP A 86 -12.35 2.78 -3.16
C ASP A 86 -11.74 3.21 -4.50
N LYS A 87 -11.41 4.50 -4.65
CA LYS A 87 -10.74 5.01 -5.86
C LYS A 87 -9.39 4.37 -6.08
N PHE A 88 -8.58 4.27 -5.02
CA PHE A 88 -7.28 3.62 -5.07
C PHE A 88 -7.41 2.14 -5.50
N MET A 89 -8.29 1.39 -4.86
CA MET A 89 -8.49 -0.03 -5.16
C MET A 89 -8.95 -0.26 -6.61
N ARG A 90 -9.87 0.59 -7.13
CA ARG A 90 -10.30 0.52 -8.54
C ARG A 90 -9.16 0.82 -9.50
N ALA A 91 -8.33 1.80 -9.20
CA ALA A 91 -7.17 2.15 -10.00
C ALA A 91 -6.14 1.00 -10.02
N GLU A 92 -5.86 0.39 -8.88
CA GLU A 92 -4.96 -0.76 -8.77
C GLU A 92 -5.50 -1.98 -9.56
N ILE A 93 -6.79 -2.28 -9.45
CA ILE A 93 -7.40 -3.37 -10.23
C ILE A 93 -7.22 -3.13 -11.74
N ALA A 94 -7.48 -1.92 -12.22
CA ALA A 94 -7.34 -1.57 -13.63
C ALA A 94 -5.85 -1.65 -14.08
N ARG A 95 -4.95 -1.12 -13.27
CA ARG A 95 -3.50 -1.15 -13.52
C ARG A 95 -2.99 -2.58 -13.64
N TRP A 96 -3.29 -3.43 -12.65
CA TRP A 96 -2.83 -4.81 -12.66
C TRP A 96 -3.47 -5.65 -13.74
N ALA A 97 -4.74 -5.41 -14.08
CA ALA A 97 -5.38 -6.04 -15.24
C ALA A 97 -4.62 -5.75 -16.54
N GLN A 98 -4.16 -4.50 -16.72
CA GLN A 98 -3.35 -4.13 -17.89
C GLN A 98 -1.98 -4.80 -17.87
N VAL A 99 -1.27 -4.80 -16.73
CA VAL A 99 0.02 -5.48 -16.57
C VAL A 99 -0.08 -6.98 -16.88
N ILE A 100 -1.11 -7.66 -16.35
CA ILE A 100 -1.36 -9.08 -16.60
C ILE A 100 -1.55 -9.34 -18.10
N LYS A 101 -2.31 -8.48 -18.79
CA LYS A 101 -2.55 -8.57 -20.21
C LYS A 101 -1.27 -8.39 -21.02
N ASP A 102 -0.50 -7.34 -20.72
CA ASP A 102 0.72 -7.01 -21.46
C ASP A 102 1.82 -8.04 -21.24
N ALA A 103 1.94 -8.57 -20.03
CA ALA A 103 2.86 -9.64 -19.68
C ALA A 103 2.38 -11.04 -20.13
N ARG A 104 1.18 -11.14 -20.72
CA ARG A 104 0.57 -12.41 -21.18
C ARG A 104 0.51 -13.48 -20.09
N ILE A 105 0.26 -13.08 -18.86
CA ILE A 105 0.12 -14.01 -17.73
C ILE A 105 -1.16 -14.82 -17.92
N PRO A 106 -1.10 -16.17 -17.99
CA PRO A 106 -2.30 -16.99 -18.18
C PRO A 106 -3.21 -16.92 -16.96
N LYS A 107 -4.52 -16.93 -17.19
CA LYS A 107 -5.50 -17.13 -16.12
C LYS A 107 -5.34 -18.53 -15.55
N GLN A 108 -5.24 -18.61 -14.25
CA GLN A 108 -5.28 -19.86 -13.51
C GLN A 108 -6.73 -20.28 -13.27
#